data_5accab11e4e077c64d65d1916d879dbf
#
_entry.id   5accab11e4e077c64d65d1916d879dbf
#
_cell.length_a   1.000
_cell.length_b   1.000
_cell.length_c   1.000
_cell.angle_alpha   90.00
_cell.angle_beta   90.00
_cell.angle_gamma   90.00
#
_symmetry.space_group_name_H-M   'P 1'
#
loop_
_entity.id
_entity.type
_entity.pdbx_description
1 polymer ?
#
loop_
_entity_poly.entity_id
_entity_poly.type
_entity_poly.pdbx_seq_one_letter_code
_entity_poly.pdbx_strand_id
1 'polypeptide(L)'
;KLLQADVRPDAVFAVSDTLAAGAMLAIASAGLKTPEDIAVVGFDGTALAEMVSPPLSTIEQPSQDIGRTAVGLLLNKIDNPDAPAQRVMMDWHYISRLSA
;
A
#
# COMPACT_ATOMS: atom_id res chain seq x y z
N LYS A 1 -5.26 8.06 -18.86
CA LYS A 1 -5.81 6.95 -19.66
C LYS A 1 -6.99 6.28 -18.97
N LEU A 2 -6.87 5.73 -17.75
CA LEU A 2 -7.98 5.06 -17.04
C LEU A 2 -9.19 5.99 -16.82
N LEU A 3 -8.96 7.25 -16.46
CA LEU A 3 -10.03 8.24 -16.24
C LEU A 3 -10.72 8.69 -17.55
N GLN A 4 -10.15 8.36 -18.71
CA GLN A 4 -10.67 8.69 -20.04
C GLN A 4 -11.18 7.45 -20.79
N ALA A 5 -11.24 6.31 -20.14
CA ALA A 5 -11.78 5.09 -20.70
C ALA A 5 -13.32 5.16 -20.79
N ASP A 6 -13.90 4.41 -21.74
CA ASP A 6 -15.36 4.31 -21.89
C ASP A 6 -16.04 3.78 -20.61
N VAL A 7 -15.34 2.90 -19.89
CA VAL A 7 -15.72 2.44 -18.57
C VAL A 7 -14.67 2.88 -17.57
N ARG A 8 -15.02 3.85 -16.72
CA ARG A 8 -14.18 4.34 -15.65
C ARG A 8 -14.19 3.37 -14.48
N PRO A 9 -13.06 3.12 -13.79
CA PRO A 9 -13.07 2.29 -12.60
C PRO A 9 -13.80 2.99 -11.43
N ASP A 10 -14.51 2.23 -10.62
CA ASP A 10 -15.16 2.69 -9.40
C ASP A 10 -14.19 2.70 -8.21
N ALA A 11 -13.11 1.92 -8.28
CA ALA A 11 -12.08 1.83 -7.25
C ALA A 11 -10.69 1.56 -7.83
N VAL A 12 -9.66 1.98 -7.08
CA VAL A 12 -8.25 1.74 -7.38
C VAL A 12 -7.56 1.18 -6.15
N PHE A 13 -6.90 0.04 -6.31
CA PHE A 13 -5.92 -0.45 -5.35
C PHE A 13 -4.52 -0.16 -5.89
N ALA A 14 -3.75 0.62 -5.14
CA ALA A 14 -2.39 0.98 -5.51
C ALA A 14 -1.38 0.17 -4.66
N VAL A 15 -0.30 -0.29 -5.30
CA VAL A 15 0.73 -1.13 -4.65
C VAL A 15 1.62 -0.38 -3.66
N SER A 16 1.41 0.92 -3.48
CA SER A 16 2.03 1.73 -2.42
C SER A 16 1.19 2.96 -2.12
N ASP A 17 1.32 3.53 -0.92
CA ASP A 17 0.67 4.77 -0.52
C ASP A 17 1.10 5.96 -1.40
N THR A 18 2.33 5.97 -1.87
CA THR A 18 2.84 7.01 -2.78
C THR A 18 2.12 6.99 -4.12
N LEU A 19 1.90 5.79 -4.69
CA LEU A 19 1.14 5.64 -5.93
C LEU A 19 -0.34 5.94 -5.72
N ALA A 20 -0.90 5.54 -4.57
CA ALA A 20 -2.27 5.89 -4.19
C ALA A 20 -2.46 7.42 -4.12
N ALA A 21 -1.55 8.14 -3.46
CA ALA A 21 -1.58 9.59 -3.38
C ALA A 21 -1.52 10.24 -4.78
N GLY A 22 -0.68 9.71 -5.68
CA GLY A 22 -0.62 10.15 -7.08
C GLY A 22 -1.94 9.89 -7.83
N ALA A 23 -2.59 8.74 -7.60
CA ALA A 23 -3.90 8.44 -8.17
C ALA A 23 -4.98 9.40 -7.66
N MET A 24 -5.03 9.67 -6.35
CA MET A 24 -5.97 10.62 -5.76
C MET A 24 -5.79 12.03 -6.33
N LEU A 25 -4.53 12.47 -6.51
CA LEU A 25 -4.24 13.76 -7.14
C LEU A 25 -4.75 13.82 -8.59
N ALA A 26 -4.56 12.74 -9.36
CA ALA A 26 -5.07 12.66 -10.74
C ALA A 26 -6.61 12.64 -10.79
N ILE A 27 -7.28 11.97 -9.87
CA ILE A 27 -8.74 11.95 -9.71
C ILE A 27 -9.23 13.37 -9.44
N ALA A 28 -8.66 14.06 -8.47
CA ALA A 28 -9.01 15.44 -8.12
C ALA A 28 -8.76 16.41 -9.30
N SER A 29 -7.64 16.27 -10.02
CA SER A 29 -7.32 17.08 -11.20
C SER A 29 -8.29 16.89 -12.37
N ALA A 30 -8.98 15.74 -12.42
CA ALA A 30 -10.05 15.44 -13.36
C ALA A 30 -11.43 15.97 -12.91
N GLY A 31 -11.51 16.68 -11.77
CA GLY A 31 -12.76 17.18 -11.20
C GLY A 31 -13.61 16.09 -10.51
N LEU A 32 -13.02 14.93 -10.22
CA LEU A 32 -13.66 13.80 -9.57
C LEU A 32 -13.31 13.76 -8.08
N LYS A 33 -14.14 13.06 -7.32
CA LYS A 33 -14.01 12.97 -5.85
C LYS A 33 -13.62 11.56 -5.42
N THR A 34 -12.81 11.50 -4.38
CA THR A 34 -12.47 10.30 -3.65
C THR A 34 -13.13 10.37 -2.26
N PRO A 35 -13.92 9.38 -1.84
CA PRO A 35 -14.21 8.11 -2.51
C PRO A 35 -15.44 8.12 -3.43
N GLU A 36 -16.22 9.20 -3.51
CA GLU A 36 -17.58 9.24 -4.08
C GLU A 36 -17.62 8.81 -5.54
N ASP A 37 -16.64 9.21 -6.35
CA ASP A 37 -16.52 8.83 -7.75
C ASP A 37 -15.58 7.65 -7.96
N ILE A 38 -14.47 7.62 -7.22
CA ILE A 38 -13.46 6.55 -7.28
C ILE A 38 -12.87 6.35 -5.88
N ALA A 39 -13.11 5.19 -5.29
CA ALA A 39 -12.47 4.79 -4.05
C ALA A 39 -10.98 4.45 -4.29
N VAL A 40 -10.11 4.78 -3.31
CA VAL A 40 -8.68 4.48 -3.42
C VAL A 40 -8.18 3.80 -2.15
N VAL A 41 -7.47 2.69 -2.33
CA VAL A 41 -6.78 1.98 -1.26
C VAL A 41 -5.29 1.90 -1.60
N GLY A 42 -4.45 2.22 -0.63
CA GLY A 42 -2.99 2.10 -0.73
C GLY A 42 -2.43 0.83 -0.09
N PHE A 43 -1.11 0.79 -0.03
CA PHE A 43 -0.35 -0.29 0.59
C PHE A 43 0.92 0.30 1.20
N ASP A 44 1.40 -0.22 2.29
CA ASP A 44 2.56 0.05 3.14
C ASP A 44 2.22 0.62 4.52
N GLY A 45 1.15 1.42 4.67
CA GLY A 45 0.79 2.05 5.95
C GLY A 45 1.74 3.18 6.35
N THR A 46 2.17 3.97 5.38
CA THR A 46 3.11 5.08 5.64
C THR A 46 2.42 6.30 6.22
N ALA A 47 3.19 7.21 6.83
CA ALA A 47 2.69 8.49 7.32
C ALA A 47 2.01 9.34 6.23
N LEU A 48 2.38 9.14 4.96
CA LEU A 48 1.74 9.80 3.82
C LEU A 48 0.23 9.52 3.77
N ALA A 49 -0.20 8.31 4.15
CA ALA A 49 -1.60 7.92 4.14
C ALA A 49 -2.48 8.81 5.06
N GLU A 50 -1.91 9.38 6.11
CA GLU A 50 -2.61 10.31 7.01
C GLU A 50 -2.56 11.76 6.51
N MET A 51 -1.56 12.11 5.71
CA MET A 51 -1.28 13.48 5.29
C MET A 51 -2.04 13.89 4.03
N VAL A 52 -2.49 12.92 3.21
CA VAL A 52 -3.28 13.20 2.01
C VAL A 52 -4.73 13.52 2.35
N SER A 53 -5.44 14.18 1.44
CA SER A 53 -6.86 14.55 1.62
C SER A 53 -7.70 14.02 0.46
N PRO A 54 -8.73 13.20 0.77
CA PRO A 54 -9.06 12.64 2.09
C PRO A 54 -7.96 11.68 2.59
N PRO A 55 -7.88 11.39 3.92
CA PRO A 55 -6.95 10.42 4.46
C PRO A 55 -7.12 9.05 3.81
N LEU A 56 -5.99 8.43 3.45
CA LEU A 56 -5.92 7.22 2.62
C LEU A 56 -6.13 5.95 3.45
N SER A 57 -7.12 5.15 3.06
CA SER A 57 -7.25 3.77 3.51
C SER A 57 -6.09 2.95 2.94
N THR A 58 -5.43 2.15 3.77
CA THR A 58 -4.22 1.44 3.35
C THR A 58 -4.05 0.11 4.08
N ILE A 59 -3.22 -0.75 3.53
CA ILE A 59 -2.76 -1.96 4.20
C ILE A 59 -1.42 -1.65 4.87
N GLU A 60 -1.39 -1.69 6.19
CA GLU A 60 -0.18 -1.52 6.98
C GLU A 60 0.59 -2.84 7.06
N GLN A 61 1.87 -2.78 6.73
CA GLN A 61 2.82 -3.87 6.90
C GLN A 61 3.64 -3.67 8.17
N PRO A 62 3.98 -4.74 8.91
CA PRO A 62 4.88 -4.66 10.06
C PRO A 62 6.34 -4.52 9.60
N SER A 63 6.68 -3.39 8.96
CA SER A 63 7.95 -3.18 8.26
C SER A 63 9.18 -3.36 9.15
N GLN A 64 9.10 -3.00 10.44
CA GLN A 64 10.19 -3.20 11.39
C GLN A 64 10.42 -4.69 11.67
N ASP A 65 9.35 -5.47 11.85
CA ASP A 65 9.45 -6.91 12.09
C ASP A 65 9.89 -7.67 10.85
N ILE A 66 9.44 -7.22 9.66
CA ILE A 66 9.92 -7.73 8.38
C ILE A 66 11.44 -7.52 8.28
N GLY A 67 11.92 -6.30 8.53
CA GLY A 67 13.35 -5.98 8.49
C GLY A 67 14.16 -6.80 9.50
N ARG A 68 13.70 -6.88 10.74
CA ARG A 68 14.36 -7.67 11.79
C ARG A 68 14.43 -9.16 11.44
N THR A 69 13.33 -9.73 10.97
CA THR A 69 13.26 -11.14 10.58
C THR A 69 14.14 -11.41 9.36
N ALA A 70 14.11 -10.54 8.34
CA ALA A 70 14.94 -10.68 7.15
C ALA A 70 16.44 -10.69 7.48
N VAL A 71 16.89 -9.78 8.36
CA VAL A 71 18.28 -9.75 8.83
C VAL A 71 18.64 -11.02 9.60
N GLY A 72 17.75 -11.50 10.49
CA GLY A 72 17.97 -12.76 11.22
C GLY A 72 18.11 -13.96 10.29
N LEU A 73 17.26 -14.07 9.28
CA LEU A 73 17.33 -15.13 8.28
C LEU A 73 18.61 -15.04 7.43
N LEU A 74 19.03 -13.83 7.08
CA LEU A 74 20.26 -13.61 6.32
C LEU A 74 21.48 -14.04 7.12
N LEU A 75 21.61 -13.60 8.38
CA LEU A 75 22.73 -13.99 9.26
C LEU A 75 22.79 -15.50 9.45
N ASN A 76 21.63 -16.13 9.70
CA ASN A 76 21.57 -17.59 9.79
C ASN A 76 22.06 -18.27 8.50
N LYS A 77 21.68 -17.73 7.34
CA LYS A 77 22.12 -18.29 6.03
C LYS A 77 23.61 -18.11 5.78
N ILE A 78 24.21 -17.02 6.28
CA ILE A 78 25.66 -16.78 6.24
C ILE A 78 26.40 -17.80 7.11
N ASP A 79 25.93 -17.99 8.35
CA ASP A 79 26.56 -18.91 9.30
C ASP A 79 26.35 -20.39 8.92
N ASN A 80 25.22 -20.71 8.27
CA ASN A 80 24.81 -22.03 7.86
C ASN A 80 24.41 -22.04 6.37
N PRO A 81 25.38 -22.05 5.42
CA PRO A 81 25.11 -21.91 3.98
C PRO A 81 24.18 -23.02 3.43
N ASP A 82 24.26 -24.21 4.00
CA ASP A 82 23.45 -25.38 3.59
C ASP A 82 22.05 -25.41 4.23
N ALA A 83 21.74 -24.48 5.13
CA ALA A 83 20.42 -24.41 5.74
C ALA A 83 19.33 -24.22 4.67
N PRO A 84 18.17 -24.89 4.80
CA PRO A 84 17.08 -24.73 3.84
C PRO A 84 16.57 -23.28 3.80
N ALA A 85 16.05 -22.87 2.64
CA ALA A 85 15.38 -21.58 2.52
C ALA A 85 14.13 -21.55 3.40
N GLN A 86 13.95 -20.46 4.12
CA GLN A 86 12.81 -20.25 5.00
C GLN A 86 11.86 -19.20 4.40
N ARG A 87 10.57 -19.40 4.62
CA ARG A 87 9.52 -18.44 4.28
C ARG A 87 8.76 -18.10 5.54
N VAL A 88 8.75 -16.83 5.90
CA VAL A 88 8.01 -16.31 7.05
C VAL A 88 6.91 -15.41 6.53
N MET A 89 5.67 -15.71 6.92
CA MET A 89 4.52 -14.83 6.65
C MET A 89 4.33 -13.92 7.84
N MET A 90 4.12 -12.63 7.57
CA MET A 90 3.81 -11.60 8.57
C MET A 90 2.36 -11.21 8.49
N ASP A 91 1.76 -10.88 9.62
CA ASP A 91 0.42 -10.33 9.67
C ASP A 91 0.42 -8.89 9.14
N TRP A 92 -0.67 -8.52 8.51
CA TRP A 92 -0.93 -7.18 7.98
C TRP A 92 -2.26 -6.67 8.53
N HIS A 93 -2.45 -5.36 8.52
CA HIS A 93 -3.69 -4.73 8.99
C HIS A 93 -4.26 -3.80 7.92
N TYR A 94 -5.58 -3.91 7.69
CA TYR A 94 -6.28 -2.91 6.90
C TYR A 94 -6.67 -1.74 7.80
N ILE A 95 -6.19 -0.55 7.45
CA ILE A 95 -6.53 0.69 8.13
C ILE A 95 -7.55 1.42 7.28
N SER A 96 -8.81 1.38 7.70
CA SER A 96 -9.90 2.11 7.05
C SER A 96 -9.82 3.59 7.39
N ARG A 97 -9.84 4.44 6.36
CA ARG A 97 -9.93 5.91 6.44
C ARG A 97 -11.00 6.42 5.49
N LEU A 98 -10.86 7.63 4.97
CA LEU A 98 -11.90 8.29 4.19
C LEU A 98 -11.79 8.12 2.67
N SER A 99 -10.77 7.46 2.15
CA SER A 99 -10.55 7.29 0.70
C SER A 99 -11.23 6.04 0.12
N ALA A 100 -11.73 5.16 0.97
CA ALA A 100 -12.45 3.95 0.58
C ALA A 100 -13.33 3.44 1.70
#